data_196a8da344e3feb5c622863ceaacba1d
#
_entry.id   196a8da344e3feb5c622863ceaacba1d
#
_cell.length_a   1.000
_cell.length_b   1.000
_cell.length_c   1.000
_cell.angle_alpha   90.00
_cell.angle_beta   90.00
_cell.angle_gamma   90.00
#
_symmetry.space_group_name_H-M   'P 1'
#
loop_
_entity.id
_entity.type
_entity.pdbx_description
1 polymer ?
#
loop_
_entity_poly.entity_id
_entity_poly.type
_entity_poly.pdbx_seq_one_letter_code
_entity_poly.pdbx_strand_id
1 'polypeptide(L)'
;MCSFSRCSSAADPMQRDADAPGKLGPADLDRISGETLEHYAQRAEAFRDGTRDHDVRQNIDALLRHIDAPPPLSILDFGCGPGRDLATFTRLGHRAIGLEGAAPFAAMARADTGCEVWEQDFLKLDLPAARFDGVFANAALFHVPKQELPRVLRELHSALKPGGVLFSSNPRGDNGEGWNRGRYGAYHDLETWQRFLTQAGFVLLTHYYRPAGLPREEQPWLACVARKPAV
;
A
#
# COMPACT_ATOMS: atom_id res chain seq x y z
N MET A 1 -18.62 11.34 32.66
CA MET A 1 -19.24 10.14 32.05
C MET A 1 -19.43 10.49 30.58
N CYS A 2 -18.42 10.23 29.75
CA CYS A 2 -18.51 10.45 28.29
C CYS A 2 -18.84 9.13 27.62
N SER A 3 -19.99 9.10 26.95
CA SER A 3 -20.54 7.98 26.20
C SER A 3 -19.70 7.74 24.96
N PHE A 4 -19.00 6.60 24.89
CA PHE A 4 -18.37 6.12 23.67
C PHE A 4 -19.46 5.64 22.71
N SER A 5 -19.76 6.44 21.69
CA SER A 5 -20.56 6.02 20.55
C SER A 5 -19.78 4.98 19.76
N ARG A 6 -20.25 3.73 19.79
CA ARG A 6 -19.74 2.62 19.01
C ARG A 6 -20.07 2.88 17.53
N CYS A 7 -19.07 3.26 16.75
CA CYS A 7 -19.18 3.22 15.31
C CYS A 7 -19.02 1.74 14.88
N SER A 8 -20.13 1.01 14.90
CA SER A 8 -20.24 -0.35 14.37
C SER A 8 -20.26 -0.27 12.84
N SER A 9 -19.09 -0.36 12.23
CA SER A 9 -18.98 -0.63 10.80
C SER A 9 -19.11 -2.13 10.60
N ALA A 10 -20.34 -2.64 10.63
CA ALA A 10 -20.65 -3.93 10.07
C ALA A 10 -20.32 -3.90 8.58
N ALA A 11 -19.40 -4.74 8.13
CA ALA A 11 -19.14 -4.97 6.72
C ALA A 11 -20.42 -5.55 6.10
N ASP A 12 -21.06 -4.74 5.26
CA ASP A 12 -22.18 -5.18 4.44
C ASP A 12 -21.69 -6.30 3.49
N PRO A 13 -22.42 -7.41 3.37
CA PRO A 13 -22.02 -8.48 2.46
C PRO A 13 -22.02 -7.94 1.03
N MET A 14 -20.86 -8.03 0.37
CA MET A 14 -20.64 -7.71 -1.03
C MET A 14 -21.78 -8.28 -1.89
N GLN A 15 -22.48 -7.40 -2.60
CA GLN A 15 -23.29 -7.78 -3.74
C GLN A 15 -22.33 -8.36 -4.79
N ARG A 16 -22.28 -9.69 -4.89
CA ARG A 16 -21.45 -10.43 -5.86
C ARG A 16 -22.21 -10.45 -7.17
N ASP A 17 -21.75 -9.66 -8.13
CA ASP A 17 -21.97 -9.99 -9.53
C ASP A 17 -21.14 -11.22 -9.85
N ALA A 18 -21.80 -12.36 -10.03
CA ALA A 18 -21.20 -13.67 -10.22
C ALA A 18 -20.83 -13.87 -11.71
N ASP A 19 -19.82 -13.15 -12.16
CA ASP A 19 -19.03 -13.53 -13.34
C ASP A 19 -17.56 -13.43 -12.93
N ALA A 20 -16.83 -14.55 -13.03
CA ALA A 20 -15.38 -14.53 -12.92
C ALA A 20 -14.87 -13.55 -13.98
N PRO A 21 -14.27 -12.41 -13.63
CA PRO A 21 -13.92 -11.40 -14.60
C PRO A 21 -12.99 -12.02 -15.63
N GLY A 22 -13.38 -11.97 -16.91
CA GLY A 22 -12.50 -12.23 -18.01
C GLY A 22 -11.26 -11.35 -17.88
N LYS A 23 -10.19 -11.66 -18.58
CA LYS A 23 -8.96 -10.85 -18.55
C LYS A 23 -9.29 -9.38 -18.85
N LEU A 24 -8.96 -8.46 -17.93
CA LEU A 24 -9.17 -7.02 -18.09
C LEU A 24 -8.37 -6.50 -19.28
N GLY A 25 -9.04 -5.78 -20.19
CA GLY A 25 -8.39 -5.10 -21.29
C GLY A 25 -7.73 -3.77 -20.86
N PRO A 26 -6.94 -3.14 -21.75
CA PRO A 26 -6.33 -1.84 -21.45
C PRO A 26 -7.35 -0.77 -21.03
N ALA A 27 -8.51 -0.70 -21.69
CA ALA A 27 -9.56 0.26 -21.35
C ALA A 27 -10.17 0.00 -19.97
N ASP A 28 -10.29 -1.27 -19.55
CA ASP A 28 -10.76 -1.61 -18.20
C ASP A 28 -9.75 -1.17 -17.14
N LEU A 29 -8.45 -1.38 -17.40
CA LEU A 29 -7.37 -0.97 -16.50
C LEU A 29 -7.31 0.54 -16.37
N ASP A 30 -7.39 1.29 -17.49
CA ASP A 30 -7.43 2.75 -17.47
C ASP A 30 -8.66 3.27 -16.69
N ARG A 31 -9.82 2.65 -16.87
CA ARG A 31 -11.03 3.00 -16.11
C ARG A 31 -10.89 2.71 -14.63
N ILE A 32 -10.38 1.52 -14.26
CA ILE A 32 -10.16 1.12 -12.86
C ILE A 32 -9.24 2.13 -12.16
N SER A 33 -8.12 2.46 -12.79
CA SER A 33 -7.17 3.43 -12.24
C SER A 33 -7.80 4.83 -12.17
N GLY A 34 -8.34 5.34 -13.27
CA GLY A 34 -8.90 6.68 -13.35
C GLY A 34 -10.02 6.93 -12.34
N GLU A 35 -11.02 6.04 -12.24
CA GLU A 35 -12.12 6.20 -11.29
C GLU A 35 -11.65 6.06 -9.83
N THR A 36 -10.67 5.17 -9.56
CA THR A 36 -10.10 5.02 -8.21
C THR A 36 -9.34 6.29 -7.79
N LEU A 37 -8.50 6.84 -8.67
CA LEU A 37 -7.77 8.07 -8.41
C LEU A 37 -8.71 9.27 -8.23
N GLU A 38 -9.74 9.38 -9.07
CA GLU A 38 -10.76 10.42 -8.98
C GLU A 38 -11.52 10.35 -7.65
N HIS A 39 -11.88 9.12 -7.21
CA HIS A 39 -12.52 8.91 -5.90
C HIS A 39 -11.70 9.51 -4.76
N TYR A 40 -10.36 9.30 -4.77
CA TYR A 40 -9.47 9.85 -3.76
C TYR A 40 -9.26 11.36 -3.92
N ALA A 41 -9.15 11.85 -5.17
CA ALA A 41 -8.98 13.26 -5.45
C ALA A 41 -10.15 14.10 -4.90
N GLN A 42 -11.39 13.64 -5.10
CA GLN A 42 -12.61 14.30 -4.61
C GLN A 42 -12.73 14.33 -3.09
N ARG A 43 -12.00 13.49 -2.37
CA ARG A 43 -12.09 13.32 -0.90
C ARG A 43 -10.78 13.61 -0.18
N ALA A 44 -9.85 14.29 -0.84
CA ALA A 44 -8.48 14.42 -0.36
C ALA A 44 -8.38 15.06 1.04
N GLU A 45 -9.09 16.15 1.30
CA GLU A 45 -9.09 16.84 2.59
C GLU A 45 -9.72 15.98 3.69
N ALA A 46 -10.91 15.44 3.43
CA ALA A 46 -11.61 14.59 4.39
C ALA A 46 -10.81 13.32 4.73
N PHE A 47 -10.12 12.74 3.73
CA PHE A 47 -9.24 11.60 3.94
C PHE A 47 -8.03 11.97 4.81
N ARG A 48 -7.36 13.10 4.52
CA ARG A 48 -6.24 13.60 5.33
C ARG A 48 -6.67 13.79 6.78
N ASP A 49 -7.78 14.49 7.02
CA ASP A 49 -8.28 14.77 8.36
C ASP A 49 -8.69 13.49 9.11
N GLY A 50 -9.26 12.51 8.41
CA GLY A 50 -9.66 11.22 8.99
C GLY A 50 -8.52 10.24 9.24
N THR A 51 -7.33 10.45 8.66
CA THR A 51 -6.22 9.47 8.73
C THR A 51 -4.94 9.99 9.38
N ARG A 52 -4.79 11.30 9.57
CA ARG A 52 -3.56 11.92 10.09
C ARG A 52 -3.13 11.37 11.46
N ASP A 53 -4.09 11.01 12.32
CA ASP A 53 -3.84 10.55 13.68
C ASP A 53 -3.80 9.01 13.80
N HIS A 54 -3.88 8.27 12.68
CA HIS A 54 -3.78 6.82 12.71
C HIS A 54 -2.38 6.36 13.11
N ASP A 55 -2.30 5.55 14.16
CA ASP A 55 -1.03 4.98 14.61
C ASP A 55 -0.59 3.83 13.67
N VAL A 56 0.47 4.07 12.93
CA VAL A 56 1.11 3.11 12.03
C VAL A 56 2.57 2.80 12.40
N ARG A 57 3.00 3.20 13.62
CA ARG A 57 4.37 2.97 14.09
C ARG A 57 4.78 1.52 13.97
N GLN A 58 3.89 0.57 14.32
CA GLN A 58 4.15 -0.85 14.17
C GLN A 58 4.55 -1.24 12.72
N ASN A 59 3.94 -0.60 11.70
CA ASN A 59 4.23 -0.88 10.31
C ASN A 59 5.58 -0.29 9.88
N ILE A 60 5.87 0.94 10.30
CA ILE A 60 7.15 1.60 10.04
C ILE A 60 8.28 0.83 10.71
N ASP A 61 8.13 0.45 11.98
CA ASP A 61 9.11 -0.36 12.71
C ASP A 61 9.31 -1.74 12.06
N ALA A 62 8.23 -2.33 11.50
CA ALA A 62 8.32 -3.61 10.81
C ALA A 62 9.17 -3.50 9.52
N LEU A 63 9.09 -2.41 8.77
CA LEU A 63 9.99 -2.17 7.65
C LEU A 63 11.42 -1.96 8.14
N LEU A 64 11.63 -0.97 9.01
CA LEU A 64 12.97 -0.48 9.37
C LEU A 64 13.83 -1.54 10.05
N ARG A 65 13.26 -2.37 10.93
CA ARG A 65 13.98 -3.44 11.64
C ARG A 65 14.54 -4.54 10.75
N HIS A 66 14.02 -4.66 9.53
CA HIS A 66 14.44 -5.70 8.58
C HIS A 66 15.39 -5.18 7.49
N ILE A 67 15.73 -3.90 7.50
CA ILE A 67 16.71 -3.32 6.57
C ILE A 67 18.10 -3.38 7.23
N ASP A 68 19.02 -4.14 6.65
CA ASP A 68 20.36 -4.34 7.18
C ASP A 68 21.33 -3.20 6.83
N ALA A 69 20.92 -2.25 5.94
CA ALA A 69 21.75 -1.11 5.55
C ALA A 69 21.84 -0.05 6.68
N PRO A 70 22.99 0.66 6.81
CA PRO A 70 23.11 1.73 7.78
C PRO A 70 22.28 2.96 7.38
N PRO A 71 21.72 3.71 8.35
CA PRO A 71 21.05 4.98 8.08
C PRO A 71 22.06 6.06 7.59
N PRO A 72 21.58 7.07 6.84
CA PRO A 72 20.19 7.30 6.42
C PRO A 72 19.75 6.37 5.29
N LEU A 73 18.61 5.71 5.46
CA LEU A 73 18.02 4.82 4.47
C LEU A 73 17.32 5.61 3.34
N SER A 74 17.31 5.06 2.13
CA SER A 74 16.51 5.55 1.01
C SER A 74 15.20 4.77 0.97
N ILE A 75 14.07 5.44 1.22
CA ILE A 75 12.75 4.81 1.35
C ILE A 75 11.81 5.36 0.27
N LEU A 76 11.10 4.46 -0.41
CA LEU A 76 9.95 4.80 -1.25
C LEU A 76 8.67 4.59 -0.43
N ASP A 77 7.91 5.65 -0.20
CA ASP A 77 6.56 5.58 0.36
C ASP A 77 5.56 5.44 -0.81
N PHE A 78 5.17 4.20 -1.10
CA PHE A 78 4.35 3.82 -2.24
C PHE A 78 2.87 3.94 -1.92
N GLY A 79 2.19 4.91 -2.53
CA GLY A 79 0.85 5.35 -2.16
C GLY A 79 0.90 6.20 -0.90
N CYS A 80 1.76 7.24 -0.90
CA CYS A 80 2.03 8.04 0.30
C CYS A 80 0.81 8.87 0.77
N GLY A 81 -0.25 8.96 -0.05
CA GLY A 81 -1.41 9.78 0.25
C GLY A 81 -1.02 11.22 0.58
N PRO A 82 -1.63 11.84 1.61
CA PRO A 82 -1.29 13.22 2.03
C PRO A 82 0.07 13.37 2.73
N GLY A 83 0.91 12.32 2.84
CA GLY A 83 2.30 12.41 3.29
C GLY A 83 2.55 12.14 4.77
N ARG A 84 1.62 11.58 5.53
CA ARG A 84 1.78 11.27 6.97
C ARG A 84 3.00 10.37 7.25
N ASP A 85 3.12 9.27 6.49
CA ASP A 85 4.17 8.28 6.70
C ASP A 85 5.50 8.79 6.15
N LEU A 86 5.46 9.51 5.03
CA LEU A 86 6.58 10.24 4.44
C LEU A 86 7.23 11.23 5.43
N ALA A 87 6.40 12.05 6.12
CA ALA A 87 6.86 12.95 7.18
C ALA A 87 7.52 12.18 8.34
N THR A 88 7.02 10.99 8.66
CA THR A 88 7.58 10.18 9.74
C THR A 88 8.96 9.63 9.37
N PHE A 89 9.16 9.10 8.17
CA PHE A 89 10.48 8.65 7.70
C PHE A 89 11.50 9.80 7.71
N THR A 90 11.09 10.98 7.25
CA THR A 90 11.95 12.18 7.25
C THR A 90 12.36 12.58 8.67
N ARG A 91 11.41 12.58 9.62
CA ARG A 91 11.67 12.89 11.05
C ARG A 91 12.61 11.88 11.71
N LEU A 92 12.58 10.63 11.26
CA LEU A 92 13.50 9.57 11.68
C LEU A 92 14.90 9.71 11.04
N GLY A 93 15.13 10.73 10.19
CA GLY A 93 16.41 11.00 9.55
C GLY A 93 16.67 10.21 8.28
N HIS A 94 15.64 9.59 7.67
CA HIS A 94 15.76 8.87 6.42
C HIS A 94 15.50 9.77 5.20
N ARG A 95 15.95 9.34 4.03
CA ARG A 95 15.68 9.99 2.74
C ARG A 95 14.46 9.33 2.13
N ALA A 96 13.31 9.95 2.32
CA ALA A 96 12.04 9.42 1.83
C ALA A 96 11.58 10.15 0.57
N ILE A 97 11.06 9.39 -0.39
CA ILE A 97 10.41 9.86 -1.61
C ILE A 97 9.00 9.28 -1.60
N GLY A 98 7.99 10.12 -1.86
CA GLY A 98 6.62 9.67 -2.03
C GLY A 98 6.33 9.28 -3.47
N LEU A 99 5.43 8.31 -3.65
CA LEU A 99 4.77 8.05 -4.92
C LEU A 99 3.26 8.04 -4.69
N GLU A 100 2.53 8.83 -5.47
CA GLU A 100 1.08 8.99 -5.29
C GLU A 100 0.41 9.29 -6.63
N GLY A 101 -0.71 8.60 -6.92
CA GLY A 101 -1.42 8.77 -8.19
C GLY A 101 -2.47 9.88 -8.16
N ALA A 102 -3.03 10.20 -7.00
CA ALA A 102 -4.02 11.27 -6.86
C ALA A 102 -3.33 12.64 -6.72
N ALA A 103 -3.41 13.49 -7.74
CA ALA A 103 -2.74 14.80 -7.78
C ALA A 103 -2.97 15.67 -6.53
N PRO A 104 -4.19 15.77 -5.94
CA PRO A 104 -4.39 16.52 -4.69
C PRO A 104 -3.60 15.96 -3.51
N PHE A 105 -3.48 14.64 -3.37
CA PHE A 105 -2.66 14.03 -2.33
C PHE A 105 -1.18 14.32 -2.54
N ALA A 106 -0.68 14.16 -3.78
CA ALA A 106 0.71 14.46 -4.10
C ALA A 106 1.06 15.92 -3.80
N ALA A 107 0.15 16.85 -4.10
CA ALA A 107 0.31 18.26 -3.77
C ALA A 107 0.36 18.50 -2.25
N MET A 108 -0.57 17.89 -1.47
CA MET A 108 -0.57 17.95 -0.01
C MET A 108 0.72 17.39 0.58
N ALA A 109 1.15 16.20 0.13
CA ALA A 109 2.36 15.56 0.62
C ALA A 109 3.60 16.43 0.38
N ARG A 110 3.75 17.04 -0.80
CA ARG A 110 4.85 17.98 -1.09
C ARG A 110 4.79 19.21 -0.18
N ALA A 111 3.61 19.80 -0.01
CA ALA A 111 3.43 21.00 0.80
C ALA A 111 3.71 20.76 2.30
N ASP A 112 3.22 19.64 2.84
CA ASP A 112 3.29 19.35 4.27
C ASP A 112 4.67 18.77 4.69
N THR A 113 5.39 18.12 3.77
CA THR A 113 6.64 17.41 4.11
C THR A 113 7.90 18.03 3.51
N GLY A 114 7.78 18.81 2.44
CA GLY A 114 8.91 19.27 1.65
C GLY A 114 9.65 18.17 0.88
N CYS A 115 9.15 16.94 0.91
CA CYS A 115 9.76 15.80 0.23
C CYS A 115 9.48 15.80 -1.29
N GLU A 116 10.34 15.13 -2.03
CA GLU A 116 10.07 14.75 -3.42
C GLU A 116 8.88 13.78 -3.45
N VAL A 117 7.89 14.04 -4.31
CA VAL A 117 6.75 13.16 -4.53
C VAL A 117 6.54 12.98 -6.02
N TRP A 118 6.61 11.74 -6.48
CA TRP A 118 6.33 11.37 -7.87
C TRP A 118 4.83 11.13 -8.04
N GLU A 119 4.27 11.82 -9.01
CA GLU A 119 2.87 11.64 -9.37
C GLU A 119 2.78 10.56 -10.45
N GLN A 120 2.50 9.33 -10.04
CA GLN A 120 2.45 8.16 -10.92
C GLN A 120 1.28 7.24 -10.57
N ASP A 121 0.62 6.73 -11.60
CA ASP A 121 -0.35 5.65 -11.54
C ASP A 121 0.36 4.31 -11.25
N PHE A 122 -0.14 3.50 -10.31
CA PHE A 122 0.41 2.19 -9.99
C PHE A 122 0.43 1.22 -11.18
N LEU A 123 -0.42 1.47 -12.18
CA LEU A 123 -0.43 0.68 -13.41
C LEU A 123 0.54 1.22 -14.49
N LYS A 124 1.19 2.37 -14.27
CA LYS A 124 2.09 3.04 -15.22
C LYS A 124 3.35 3.56 -14.51
N LEU A 125 4.04 2.66 -13.81
CA LEU A 125 5.21 3.01 -13.01
C LEU A 125 6.44 3.26 -13.89
N ASP A 126 7.22 4.26 -13.49
CA ASP A 126 8.58 4.55 -13.99
C ASP A 126 9.51 4.69 -12.79
N LEU A 127 10.06 3.58 -12.32
CA LEU A 127 10.88 3.51 -11.13
C LEU A 127 12.35 3.26 -11.46
N PRO A 128 13.28 4.02 -10.88
CA PRO A 128 14.70 3.76 -11.06
C PRO A 128 15.09 2.44 -10.39
N ALA A 129 15.89 1.64 -11.09
CA ALA A 129 16.36 0.36 -10.58
C ALA A 129 17.35 0.54 -9.40
N ALA A 130 17.31 -0.38 -8.44
CA ALA A 130 18.24 -0.50 -7.32
C ALA A 130 18.50 0.83 -6.55
N ARG A 131 17.44 1.62 -6.36
CA ARG A 131 17.54 2.93 -5.68
C ARG A 131 17.23 2.87 -4.18
N PHE A 132 16.29 2.03 -3.76
CA PHE A 132 15.73 2.07 -2.42
C PHE A 132 16.22 0.94 -1.53
N ASP A 133 16.48 1.26 -0.26
CA ASP A 133 16.74 0.29 0.80
C ASP A 133 15.43 -0.33 1.29
N GLY A 134 14.34 0.44 1.25
CA GLY A 134 13.00 0.00 1.60
C GLY A 134 11.91 0.59 0.72
N VAL A 135 10.84 -0.18 0.50
CA VAL A 135 9.56 0.25 -0.07
C VAL A 135 8.49 0.05 0.99
N PHE A 136 7.76 1.11 1.30
CA PHE A 136 6.64 1.10 2.24
C PHE A 136 5.33 1.27 1.49
N ALA A 137 4.54 0.19 1.38
CA ALA A 137 3.25 0.16 0.69
C ALA A 137 2.12 -0.08 1.69
N ASN A 138 1.78 0.96 2.46
CA ASN A 138 0.79 0.88 3.52
C ASN A 138 -0.60 1.25 3.00
N ALA A 139 -1.49 0.28 2.85
CA ALA A 139 -2.84 0.44 2.30
C ALA A 139 -2.86 0.96 0.84
N ALA A 140 -1.95 0.48 0.00
CA ALA A 140 -1.81 0.93 -1.38
C ALA A 140 -1.99 -0.20 -2.41
N LEU A 141 -1.27 -1.31 -2.27
CA LEU A 141 -1.20 -2.37 -3.28
C LEU A 141 -2.53 -3.11 -3.54
N PHE A 142 -3.49 -3.03 -2.63
CA PHE A 142 -4.80 -3.63 -2.85
C PHE A 142 -5.63 -2.90 -3.94
N HIS A 143 -5.20 -1.70 -4.39
CA HIS A 143 -5.80 -1.01 -5.53
C HIS A 143 -5.28 -1.50 -6.89
N VAL A 144 -4.28 -2.35 -6.89
CA VAL A 144 -3.76 -2.96 -8.12
C VAL A 144 -4.61 -4.18 -8.47
N PRO A 145 -5.23 -4.25 -9.66
CA PRO A 145 -5.95 -5.43 -10.12
C PRO A 145 -5.08 -6.68 -10.06
N LYS A 146 -5.68 -7.81 -9.70
CA LYS A 146 -4.98 -9.09 -9.51
C LYS A 146 -4.09 -9.47 -10.70
N GLN A 147 -4.55 -9.23 -11.93
CA GLN A 147 -3.76 -9.55 -13.12
C GLN A 147 -2.49 -8.69 -13.29
N GLU A 148 -2.47 -7.45 -12.75
CA GLU A 148 -1.36 -6.52 -12.84
C GLU A 148 -0.40 -6.61 -11.63
N LEU A 149 -0.87 -7.17 -10.52
CA LEU A 149 -0.11 -7.26 -9.29
C LEU A 149 1.27 -7.94 -9.45
N PRO A 150 1.43 -9.05 -10.22
CA PRO A 150 2.74 -9.64 -10.46
C PRO A 150 3.71 -8.70 -11.19
N ARG A 151 3.22 -7.86 -12.10
CA ARG A 151 4.04 -6.86 -12.82
C ARG A 151 4.48 -5.76 -11.86
N VAL A 152 3.53 -5.15 -11.15
CA VAL A 152 3.80 -4.08 -10.18
C VAL A 152 4.79 -4.53 -9.10
N LEU A 153 4.62 -5.74 -8.56
CA LEU A 153 5.55 -6.29 -7.58
C LEU A 153 6.96 -6.49 -8.14
N ARG A 154 7.10 -6.90 -9.42
CA ARG A 154 8.43 -7.00 -10.07
C ARG A 154 9.07 -5.63 -10.28
N GLU A 155 8.30 -4.59 -10.57
CA GLU A 155 8.80 -3.21 -10.69
C GLU A 155 9.31 -2.70 -9.34
N LEU A 156 8.55 -2.92 -8.25
CA LEU A 156 9.01 -2.62 -6.89
C LEU A 156 10.25 -3.44 -6.49
N HIS A 157 10.30 -4.72 -6.88
CA HIS A 157 11.49 -5.55 -6.68
C HIS A 157 12.70 -5.00 -7.44
N SER A 158 12.51 -4.54 -8.68
CA SER A 158 13.59 -3.91 -9.47
C SER A 158 14.07 -2.61 -8.83
N ALA A 159 13.18 -1.79 -8.28
CA ALA A 159 13.50 -0.52 -7.63
C ALA A 159 14.26 -0.68 -6.31
N LEU A 160 14.11 -1.82 -5.64
CA LEU A 160 14.87 -2.14 -4.43
C LEU A 160 16.32 -2.52 -4.76
N LYS A 161 17.24 -2.08 -3.92
CA LYS A 161 18.63 -2.57 -3.89
C LYS A 161 18.66 -4.07 -3.56
N PRO A 162 19.74 -4.81 -3.91
CA PRO A 162 19.96 -6.15 -3.36
C PRO A 162 19.88 -6.13 -1.83
N GLY A 163 19.14 -7.06 -1.23
CA GLY A 163 18.87 -7.09 0.21
C GLY A 163 17.79 -6.11 0.70
N GLY A 164 17.26 -5.25 -0.18
CA GLY A 164 16.22 -4.28 0.16
C GLY A 164 14.89 -4.94 0.55
N VAL A 165 14.05 -4.20 1.27
CA VAL A 165 12.86 -4.73 1.94
C VAL A 165 11.59 -4.04 1.45
N LEU A 166 10.58 -4.84 1.12
CA LEU A 166 9.21 -4.40 0.87
C LEU A 166 8.37 -4.64 2.12
N PHE A 167 7.74 -3.60 2.63
CA PHE A 167 6.61 -3.69 3.53
C PHE A 167 5.31 -3.49 2.77
N SER A 168 4.30 -4.32 3.02
CA SER A 168 2.95 -4.12 2.52
C SER A 168 1.91 -4.37 3.62
N SER A 169 0.88 -3.53 3.68
CA SER A 169 -0.29 -3.74 4.53
C SER A 169 -1.54 -3.52 3.71
N ASN A 170 -2.37 -4.55 3.57
CA ASN A 170 -3.56 -4.52 2.74
C ASN A 170 -4.77 -5.06 3.51
N PRO A 171 -5.99 -4.60 3.18
CA PRO A 171 -7.19 -5.28 3.63
C PRO A 171 -7.16 -6.73 3.12
N ARG A 172 -7.37 -7.68 4.04
CA ARG A 172 -7.44 -9.09 3.66
C ARG A 172 -8.83 -9.50 3.20
N GLY A 173 -8.91 -10.55 2.41
CA GLY A 173 -10.18 -11.12 1.96
C GLY A 173 -10.03 -12.56 1.48
N ASP A 174 -10.98 -13.00 0.69
CA ASP A 174 -11.12 -14.33 0.12
C ASP A 174 -10.62 -14.43 -1.33
N ASN A 175 -9.66 -13.59 -1.70
CA ASN A 175 -9.06 -13.49 -3.03
C ASN A 175 -10.01 -12.91 -4.11
N GLY A 176 -11.06 -12.21 -3.70
CA GLY A 176 -11.94 -11.46 -4.58
C GLY A 176 -11.35 -10.11 -4.97
N GLU A 177 -11.81 -9.55 -6.08
CA GLU A 177 -11.54 -8.18 -6.50
C GLU A 177 -12.77 -7.53 -7.10
N GLY A 178 -12.86 -6.21 -7.07
CA GLY A 178 -13.97 -5.46 -7.64
C GLY A 178 -14.12 -4.06 -7.05
N TRP A 179 -15.21 -3.41 -7.45
CA TRP A 179 -15.57 -2.09 -6.98
C TRP A 179 -16.11 -2.11 -5.56
N ASN A 180 -15.61 -1.21 -4.72
CA ASN A 180 -16.09 -1.02 -3.36
C ASN A 180 -16.15 0.47 -3.03
N ARG A 181 -17.37 1.00 -2.87
CA ARG A 181 -17.62 2.41 -2.50
C ARG A 181 -16.90 3.41 -3.41
N GLY A 182 -16.89 3.16 -4.73
CA GLY A 182 -16.32 4.06 -5.73
C GLY A 182 -14.81 3.91 -5.98
N ARG A 183 -14.18 2.87 -5.47
CA ARG A 183 -12.78 2.53 -5.74
C ARG A 183 -12.62 1.04 -5.98
N TYR A 184 -11.68 0.66 -6.82
CA TYR A 184 -11.37 -0.74 -7.07
C TYR A 184 -10.44 -1.29 -5.99
N GLY A 185 -10.63 -2.56 -5.62
CA GLY A 185 -9.76 -3.25 -4.69
C GLY A 185 -9.69 -4.75 -4.92
N ALA A 186 -8.50 -5.33 -4.70
CA ALA A 186 -8.24 -6.76 -4.69
C ALA A 186 -7.84 -7.18 -3.26
N TYR A 187 -8.53 -8.17 -2.73
CA TYR A 187 -8.46 -8.55 -1.30
C TYR A 187 -7.93 -9.98 -1.18
N HIS A 188 -6.69 -10.12 -0.74
CA HIS A 188 -6.01 -11.40 -0.72
C HIS A 188 -5.90 -11.98 0.70
N ASP A 189 -5.92 -13.31 0.78
CA ASP A 189 -5.45 -14.03 1.96
C ASP A 189 -3.91 -14.09 1.97
N LEU A 190 -3.35 -14.59 3.08
CA LEU A 190 -1.90 -14.69 3.24
C LEU A 190 -1.26 -15.61 2.20
N GLU A 191 -1.86 -16.76 1.92
CA GLU A 191 -1.31 -17.75 1.00
C GLU A 191 -1.19 -17.19 -0.41
N THR A 192 -2.24 -16.55 -0.89
CA THR A 192 -2.26 -15.91 -2.21
C THR A 192 -1.29 -14.74 -2.28
N TRP A 193 -1.25 -13.90 -1.24
CA TRP A 193 -0.31 -12.78 -1.18
C TRP A 193 1.15 -13.27 -1.20
N GLN A 194 1.48 -14.31 -0.44
CA GLN A 194 2.80 -14.93 -0.43
C GLN A 194 3.19 -15.51 -1.80
N ARG A 195 2.24 -16.12 -2.53
CA ARG A 195 2.50 -16.59 -3.91
C ARG A 195 2.87 -15.44 -4.83
N PHE A 196 2.17 -14.30 -4.78
CA PHE A 196 2.52 -13.12 -5.57
C PHE A 196 3.90 -12.57 -5.23
N LEU A 197 4.23 -12.46 -3.95
CA LEU A 197 5.56 -12.05 -3.50
C LEU A 197 6.65 -12.98 -4.04
N THR A 198 6.47 -14.28 -3.89
CA THR A 198 7.44 -15.30 -4.37
C THR A 198 7.59 -15.25 -5.89
N GLN A 199 6.50 -15.14 -6.64
CA GLN A 199 6.53 -15.00 -8.11
C GLN A 199 7.23 -13.73 -8.59
N ALA A 200 7.24 -12.68 -7.77
CA ALA A 200 7.97 -11.45 -8.04
C ALA A 200 9.44 -11.48 -7.57
N GLY A 201 9.91 -12.60 -6.99
CA GLY A 201 11.30 -12.77 -6.53
C GLY A 201 11.55 -12.39 -5.08
N PHE A 202 10.52 -12.08 -4.30
CA PHE A 202 10.65 -11.78 -2.88
C PHE A 202 10.66 -13.03 -2.01
N VAL A 203 11.35 -12.93 -0.87
CA VAL A 203 11.29 -13.88 0.24
C VAL A 203 10.49 -13.27 1.38
N LEU A 204 9.38 -13.88 1.77
CA LEU A 204 8.60 -13.43 2.93
C LEU A 204 9.40 -13.66 4.21
N LEU A 205 9.63 -12.59 4.98
CA LEU A 205 10.36 -12.64 6.26
C LEU A 205 9.40 -12.85 7.43
N THR A 206 8.32 -12.10 7.45
CA THR A 206 7.31 -12.15 8.51
C THR A 206 5.98 -11.59 8.03
N HIS A 207 4.91 -11.92 8.76
CA HIS A 207 3.60 -11.32 8.58
C HIS A 207 2.89 -11.17 9.92
N TYR A 208 1.91 -10.29 9.96
CA TYR A 208 1.00 -10.14 11.11
C TYR A 208 -0.33 -9.54 10.68
N TYR A 209 -1.31 -9.64 11.56
CA TYR A 209 -2.64 -9.10 11.32
C TYR A 209 -2.94 -7.95 12.28
N ARG A 210 -3.79 -7.02 11.84
CA ARG A 210 -4.13 -5.81 12.61
C ARG A 210 -5.64 -5.60 12.69
N PRO A 211 -6.12 -4.95 13.77
CA PRO A 211 -5.36 -4.55 14.97
C PRO A 211 -4.84 -5.74 15.77
N ALA A 212 -3.72 -5.57 16.47
CA ALA A 212 -3.14 -6.63 17.29
C ALA A 212 -4.01 -6.93 18.53
N GLY A 213 -3.94 -8.16 19.03
CA GLY A 213 -4.62 -8.55 20.28
C GLY A 213 -6.13 -8.83 20.15
N LEU A 214 -6.69 -8.73 18.94
CA LEU A 214 -8.07 -9.10 18.67
C LEU A 214 -8.18 -10.50 18.02
N PRO A 215 -9.36 -11.14 18.06
CA PRO A 215 -9.63 -12.36 17.31
C PRO A 215 -9.40 -12.14 15.81
N ARG A 216 -9.07 -13.22 15.06
CA ARG A 216 -8.72 -13.14 13.64
C ARG A 216 -9.80 -12.48 12.77
N GLU A 217 -11.04 -12.72 13.04
CA GLU A 217 -12.20 -12.15 12.36
C GLU A 217 -12.30 -10.64 12.52
N GLU A 218 -11.76 -10.10 13.61
CA GLU A 218 -11.69 -8.66 13.89
C GLU A 218 -10.36 -8.01 13.43
N GLN A 219 -9.53 -8.76 12.72
CA GLN A 219 -8.25 -8.31 12.19
C GLN A 219 -8.31 -8.21 10.65
N PRO A 220 -8.94 -7.17 10.09
CA PRO A 220 -9.16 -7.07 8.64
C PRO A 220 -7.92 -6.74 7.82
N TRP A 221 -6.77 -6.45 8.45
CA TRP A 221 -5.54 -6.07 7.77
C TRP A 221 -4.49 -7.17 7.85
N LEU A 222 -3.87 -7.48 6.71
CA LEU A 222 -2.71 -8.34 6.58
C LEU A 222 -1.49 -7.47 6.28
N ALA A 223 -0.50 -7.50 7.16
CA ALA A 223 0.80 -6.86 6.96
C ALA A 223 1.86 -7.91 6.68
N CYS A 224 2.70 -7.67 5.68
CA CYS A 224 3.79 -8.55 5.28
C CYS A 224 5.08 -7.76 5.10
N VAL A 225 6.19 -8.36 5.51
CA VAL A 225 7.55 -7.87 5.26
C VAL A 225 8.26 -8.91 4.40
N ALA A 226 8.77 -8.48 3.25
CA ALA A 226 9.44 -9.36 2.32
C ALA A 226 10.76 -8.74 1.84
N ARG A 227 11.75 -9.57 1.55
CA ARG A 227 13.10 -9.14 1.14
C ARG A 227 13.36 -9.50 -0.31
N LYS A 228 13.97 -8.57 -1.03
CA LYS A 228 14.69 -8.89 -2.27
C LYS A 228 16.00 -9.59 -1.90
N PRO A 229 16.27 -10.82 -2.37
CA PRO A 229 17.56 -11.48 -2.13
C PRO A 229 18.74 -10.60 -2.54
N ALA A 230 19.87 -10.77 -1.87
CA ALA A 230 21.09 -10.02 -2.17
C ALA A 230 21.81 -10.49 -3.45
N VAL A 231 21.47 -11.70 -3.90
CA VAL A 231 22.00 -12.37 -5.12
C VAL A 231 20.84 -12.95 -5.89
#